data_b0e914b7e0e6d99ab4d8a2af00a27902
#
_entry.id   b0e914b7e0e6d99ab4d8a2af00a27902
#
_cell.length_a   1.000
_cell.length_b   1.000
_cell.length_c   1.000
_cell.angle_alpha   90.00
_cell.angle_beta   90.00
_cell.angle_gamma   90.00
#
_symmetry.space_group_name_H-M   'P 1'
#
loop_
_entity.id
_entity.type
_entity.pdbx_description
1 polymer ?
#
loop_
_entity_poly.entity_id
_entity_poly.type
_entity_poly.pdbx_seq_one_letter_code
_entity_poly.pdbx_strand_id
1 'polypeptide(L)'
;MEQRISIERLEQAVNIFGSFDENIRLLEQEFSVTVVNRDGELRVEGEPEDTMLACKAIQALLTLSSRGEAIGEQNVRYVIGLVRSGKESQITELTGDVLCISAKGRPIKPKTIGQKEYIKSVLKNTVTIGVGPAGTGKTYLAVAAAVQAFRDKQVNRIILTRPAVEAGERLGFLPGDLQSKVDPYLRPLYDALFDMLGAETYQKYLERGNIEVAPLAYMRGRTLDDSFIILDEAQNTTGEQMKMFLTRLGFNSKMVITGDVTQIDLPDGKRSGLKEAVRILKGVDDIAIFRFTEKDVVRHKLVQDIIRAYERASRAAK
;
A
#
# COMPACT_ATOMS: atom_id res chain seq x y z
N MET A 1 3.92 7.47 -37.77
CA MET A 1 4.65 8.68 -37.32
C MET A 1 5.91 8.28 -36.60
N GLU A 2 7.06 8.96 -36.81
CA GLU A 2 8.27 8.71 -35.99
C GLU A 2 8.48 9.90 -35.06
N GLN A 3 8.76 9.65 -33.80
CA GLN A 3 9.20 10.63 -32.82
C GLN A 3 10.52 10.19 -32.18
N ARG A 4 11.37 11.18 -31.81
CA ARG A 4 12.67 10.91 -31.20
C ARG A 4 12.75 11.53 -29.83
N ILE A 5 13.30 10.77 -28.89
CA ILE A 5 13.52 11.17 -27.50
C ILE A 5 15.01 11.03 -27.23
N SER A 6 15.69 12.14 -26.92
CA SER A 6 17.10 12.12 -26.55
C SER A 6 17.30 11.54 -25.16
N ILE A 7 18.33 10.72 -24.97
CA ILE A 7 18.73 10.14 -23.70
C ILE A 7 20.06 10.77 -23.28
N GLU A 8 20.07 11.44 -22.14
CA GLU A 8 21.25 12.14 -21.64
C GLU A 8 22.34 11.20 -21.13
N ARG A 9 21.95 10.02 -20.60
CA ARG A 9 22.86 9.03 -20.00
C ARG A 9 22.48 7.61 -20.37
N LEU A 10 23.46 6.81 -20.75
CA LEU A 10 23.27 5.40 -21.11
C LEU A 10 22.62 4.59 -19.97
N GLU A 11 22.93 4.91 -18.72
CA GLU A 11 22.34 4.26 -17.53
C GLU A 11 20.81 4.42 -17.46
N GLN A 12 20.28 5.57 -17.92
CA GLN A 12 18.84 5.79 -17.99
C GLN A 12 18.19 4.89 -19.04
N ALA A 13 18.85 4.70 -20.19
CA ALA A 13 18.36 3.76 -21.19
C ALA A 13 18.26 2.35 -20.61
N VAL A 14 19.35 1.85 -20.03
CA VAL A 14 19.41 0.52 -19.42
C VAL A 14 18.30 0.35 -18.36
N ASN A 15 18.10 1.35 -17.51
CA ASN A 15 17.08 1.32 -16.47
C ASN A 15 15.65 1.29 -17.05
N ILE A 16 15.38 2.04 -18.13
CA ILE A 16 14.07 2.07 -18.78
C ILE A 16 13.79 0.78 -19.54
N PHE A 17 14.80 0.24 -20.24
CA PHE A 17 14.64 -1.01 -20.98
C PHE A 17 14.32 -2.19 -20.05
N GLY A 18 14.94 -2.21 -18.86
CA GLY A 18 14.82 -3.31 -17.93
C GLY A 18 15.57 -4.55 -18.38
N SER A 19 15.40 -5.64 -17.66
CA SER A 19 16.05 -6.93 -18.00
C SER A 19 15.45 -7.47 -19.31
N PHE A 20 16.33 -7.77 -20.28
CA PHE A 20 15.89 -8.31 -21.59
C PHE A 20 14.81 -7.44 -22.29
N ASP A 21 14.89 -6.13 -22.15
CA ASP A 21 13.96 -5.15 -22.76
C ASP A 21 12.49 -5.31 -22.33
N GLU A 22 12.23 -5.96 -21.20
CA GLU A 22 10.88 -6.29 -20.74
C GLU A 22 9.97 -5.06 -20.58
N ASN A 23 10.53 -3.94 -20.13
CA ASN A 23 9.78 -2.70 -19.93
C ASN A 23 9.39 -2.05 -21.25
N ILE A 24 10.31 -2.05 -22.23
CA ILE A 24 10.05 -1.47 -23.56
C ILE A 24 9.06 -2.34 -24.33
N ARG A 25 9.19 -3.67 -24.29
CA ARG A 25 8.21 -4.57 -24.91
C ARG A 25 6.81 -4.35 -24.35
N LEU A 26 6.72 -4.04 -23.06
CA LEU A 26 5.44 -3.74 -22.43
C LEU A 26 4.84 -2.43 -23.00
N LEU A 27 5.65 -1.38 -23.19
CA LEU A 27 5.21 -0.12 -23.80
C LEU A 27 4.79 -0.33 -25.27
N GLU A 28 5.58 -1.09 -26.04
CA GLU A 28 5.28 -1.43 -27.43
C GLU A 28 3.93 -2.15 -27.57
N GLN A 29 3.69 -3.15 -26.70
CA GLN A 29 2.42 -3.90 -26.70
C GLN A 29 1.22 -3.05 -26.30
N GLU A 30 1.39 -2.19 -25.28
CA GLU A 30 0.29 -1.39 -24.74
C GLU A 30 -0.11 -0.21 -25.63
N PHE A 31 0.83 0.36 -26.39
CA PHE A 31 0.59 1.49 -27.30
C PHE A 31 0.68 1.12 -28.77
N SER A 32 0.89 -0.16 -29.13
CA SER A 32 1.02 -0.61 -30.52
C SER A 32 2.09 0.16 -31.32
N VAL A 33 3.24 0.41 -30.69
CA VAL A 33 4.38 1.14 -31.27
C VAL A 33 5.62 0.25 -31.30
N THR A 34 6.62 0.67 -32.09
CA THR A 34 7.97 0.09 -32.06
C THR A 34 8.94 1.11 -31.48
N VAL A 35 9.81 0.66 -30.54
CA VAL A 35 10.78 1.51 -29.87
C VAL A 35 12.20 0.98 -30.12
N VAL A 36 13.03 1.78 -30.79
CA VAL A 36 14.41 1.42 -31.13
C VAL A 36 15.37 2.40 -30.48
N ASN A 37 16.40 1.87 -29.78
CA ASN A 37 17.51 2.70 -29.28
C ASN A 37 18.60 2.76 -30.34
N ARG A 38 18.87 3.95 -30.86
CA ARG A 38 19.92 4.18 -31.86
C ARG A 38 20.58 5.54 -31.65
N ASP A 39 21.91 5.52 -31.63
CA ASP A 39 22.74 6.74 -31.55
C ASP A 39 22.46 7.65 -30.35
N GLY A 40 22.05 7.07 -29.20
CA GLY A 40 21.68 7.80 -27.96
C GLY A 40 20.29 8.41 -28.00
N GLU A 41 19.47 8.03 -28.97
CA GLU A 41 18.07 8.45 -29.10
C GLU A 41 17.14 7.22 -29.09
N LEU A 42 15.97 7.37 -28.46
CA LEU A 42 14.85 6.45 -28.64
C LEU A 42 13.97 6.93 -29.80
N ARG A 43 13.83 6.08 -30.80
CA ARG A 43 12.91 6.29 -31.92
C ARG A 43 11.65 5.52 -31.65
N VAL A 44 10.52 6.20 -31.66
CA VAL A 44 9.19 5.62 -31.42
C VAL A 44 8.39 5.74 -32.71
N GLU A 45 7.99 4.62 -33.27
CA GLU A 45 7.26 4.52 -34.54
C GLU A 45 5.92 3.85 -34.35
N GLY A 46 4.86 4.41 -34.93
CA GLY A 46 3.49 3.89 -34.87
C GLY A 46 2.46 4.90 -35.39
N GLU A 47 1.20 4.65 -35.10
CA GLU A 47 0.13 5.59 -35.38
C GLU A 47 0.33 6.89 -34.57
N PRO A 48 -0.10 8.07 -35.06
CA PRO A 48 0.21 9.36 -34.44
C PRO A 48 -0.20 9.49 -32.96
N GLU A 49 -1.40 9.02 -32.62
CA GLU A 49 -1.93 9.09 -31.26
C GLU A 49 -1.17 8.15 -30.31
N ASP A 50 -0.93 6.92 -30.74
CA ASP A 50 -0.21 5.90 -29.98
C ASP A 50 1.25 6.31 -29.75
N THR A 51 1.91 6.85 -30.79
CA THR A 51 3.28 7.37 -30.71
C THR A 51 3.37 8.52 -29.70
N MET A 52 2.41 9.43 -29.69
CA MET A 52 2.38 10.54 -28.73
C MET A 52 2.23 10.05 -27.29
N LEU A 53 1.33 9.11 -27.04
CA LEU A 53 1.12 8.52 -25.71
C LEU A 53 2.34 7.73 -25.24
N ALA A 54 2.95 6.93 -26.12
CA ALA A 54 4.17 6.19 -25.82
C ALA A 54 5.34 7.13 -25.48
N CYS A 55 5.51 8.21 -26.24
CA CYS A 55 6.55 9.22 -25.95
C CYS A 55 6.34 9.88 -24.59
N LYS A 56 5.11 10.24 -24.23
CA LYS A 56 4.80 10.77 -22.89
C LYS A 56 5.14 9.76 -21.80
N ALA A 57 4.82 8.49 -22.00
CA ALA A 57 5.16 7.43 -21.03
C ALA A 57 6.68 7.27 -20.88
N ILE A 58 7.44 7.25 -21.97
CA ILE A 58 8.90 7.15 -21.95
C ILE A 58 9.51 8.38 -21.26
N GLN A 59 9.07 9.59 -21.55
CA GLN A 59 9.54 10.82 -20.89
C GLN A 59 9.29 10.79 -19.38
N ALA A 60 8.14 10.28 -18.96
CA ALA A 60 7.78 10.10 -17.58
C ALA A 60 8.70 9.10 -16.87
N LEU A 61 9.00 7.95 -17.51
CA LEU A 61 9.95 6.95 -17.00
C LEU A 61 11.38 7.51 -16.95
N LEU A 62 11.80 8.30 -17.94
CA LEU A 62 13.08 9.01 -17.91
C LEU A 62 13.17 9.95 -16.71
N THR A 63 12.10 10.66 -16.40
CA THR A 63 12.02 11.54 -15.22
C THR A 63 12.18 10.76 -13.91
N LEU A 64 11.57 9.59 -13.78
CA LEU A 64 11.76 8.70 -12.62
C LEU A 64 13.19 8.18 -12.55
N SER A 65 13.74 7.70 -13.66
CA SER A 65 15.10 7.18 -13.77
C SER A 65 16.17 8.24 -13.45
N SER A 66 16.02 9.47 -13.93
CA SER A 66 16.95 10.59 -13.65
C SER A 66 17.06 10.93 -12.17
N ARG A 67 16.05 10.57 -11.37
CA ARG A 67 16.00 10.76 -9.93
C ARG A 67 16.40 9.52 -9.13
N GLY A 68 17.02 8.53 -9.81
CA GLY A 68 17.57 7.33 -9.18
C GLY A 68 16.53 6.26 -8.86
N GLU A 69 15.33 6.32 -9.43
CA GLU A 69 14.36 5.23 -9.26
C GLU A 69 14.70 4.06 -10.19
N ALA A 70 14.69 2.85 -9.63
CA ALA A 70 14.76 1.63 -10.43
C ALA A 70 13.42 1.40 -11.14
N ILE A 71 13.45 1.35 -12.47
CA ILE A 71 12.24 1.17 -13.27
C ILE A 71 11.96 -0.32 -13.44
N GLY A 72 10.83 -0.77 -12.92
CA GLY A 72 10.33 -2.13 -13.12
C GLY A 72 8.93 -2.13 -13.72
N GLU A 73 8.43 -3.32 -14.04
CA GLU A 73 7.12 -3.53 -14.67
C GLU A 73 5.98 -2.71 -14.00
N GLN A 74 5.98 -2.64 -12.66
CA GLN A 74 4.97 -1.91 -11.91
C GLN A 74 4.99 -0.41 -12.18
N ASN A 75 6.19 0.19 -12.28
CA ASN A 75 6.35 1.61 -12.63
C ASN A 75 5.84 1.86 -14.05
N VAL A 76 6.19 0.99 -15.01
CA VAL A 76 5.76 1.11 -16.40
C VAL A 76 4.25 1.05 -16.50
N ARG A 77 3.60 0.07 -15.91
CA ARG A 77 2.13 -0.07 -15.91
C ARG A 77 1.42 1.12 -15.25
N TYR A 78 1.96 1.62 -14.16
CA TYR A 78 1.41 2.78 -13.48
C TYR A 78 1.50 4.03 -14.36
N VAL A 79 2.65 4.25 -14.98
CA VAL A 79 2.89 5.36 -15.93
C VAL A 79 1.95 5.27 -17.13
N ILE A 80 1.77 4.08 -17.73
CA ILE A 80 0.81 3.84 -18.80
C ILE A 80 -0.60 4.28 -18.38
N GLY A 81 -1.03 3.88 -17.18
CA GLY A 81 -2.33 4.25 -16.63
C GLY A 81 -2.51 5.76 -16.43
N LEU A 82 -1.46 6.47 -15.99
CA LEU A 82 -1.47 7.92 -15.84
C LEU A 82 -1.53 8.63 -17.19
N VAL A 83 -0.73 8.21 -18.15
CA VAL A 83 -0.71 8.79 -19.52
C VAL A 83 -2.05 8.63 -20.20
N ARG A 84 -2.66 7.43 -20.16
CA ARG A 84 -4.01 7.19 -20.70
C ARG A 84 -5.10 8.02 -19.99
N SER A 85 -4.84 8.48 -18.77
CA SER A 85 -5.75 9.33 -17.99
C SER A 85 -5.44 10.82 -18.13
N GLY A 86 -4.42 11.22 -18.90
CA GLY A 86 -3.97 12.62 -19.05
C GLY A 86 -3.36 13.23 -17.78
N LYS A 87 -2.78 12.38 -16.93
CA LYS A 87 -2.24 12.77 -15.60
C LYS A 87 -0.73 12.55 -15.47
N GLU A 88 -0.01 12.50 -16.59
CA GLU A 88 1.44 12.26 -16.63
C GLU A 88 2.26 13.30 -15.86
N SER A 89 1.76 14.53 -15.74
CA SER A 89 2.42 15.59 -14.95
C SER A 89 2.57 15.26 -13.46
N GLN A 90 1.70 14.40 -12.94
CA GLN A 90 1.72 13.99 -11.53
C GLN A 90 2.89 13.03 -11.20
N ILE A 91 3.59 12.51 -12.21
CA ILE A 91 4.73 11.59 -12.01
C ILE A 91 5.88 12.28 -11.26
N THR A 92 6.07 13.58 -11.51
CA THR A 92 7.08 14.36 -10.78
C THR A 92 6.82 14.42 -9.28
N GLU A 93 5.58 14.23 -8.85
CA GLU A 93 5.21 14.21 -7.44
C GLU A 93 5.61 12.91 -6.73
N LEU A 94 5.80 11.80 -7.46
CA LEU A 94 6.16 10.49 -6.87
C LEU A 94 7.61 10.39 -6.41
N THR A 95 8.43 11.36 -6.77
CA THR A 95 9.87 11.28 -6.56
C THR A 95 10.29 11.88 -5.23
N GLY A 96 11.19 11.20 -4.52
CA GLY A 96 12.01 11.76 -3.45
C GLY A 96 11.72 11.30 -2.02
N ASP A 97 10.51 10.98 -1.65
CA ASP A 97 10.16 10.76 -0.24
C ASP A 97 10.37 9.30 0.20
N VAL A 98 11.52 9.03 0.81
CA VAL A 98 11.74 7.76 1.52
C VAL A 98 10.99 7.80 2.83
N LEU A 99 9.99 6.94 2.98
CA LEU A 99 9.21 6.82 4.21
C LEU A 99 9.99 6.11 5.31
N CYS A 100 10.68 5.03 4.95
CA CYS A 100 11.41 4.18 5.87
C CYS A 100 12.47 3.39 5.10
N ILE A 101 13.51 2.92 5.78
CA ILE A 101 14.50 1.99 5.22
C ILE A 101 14.25 0.61 5.82
N SER A 102 14.09 -0.41 4.97
CA SER A 102 13.91 -1.80 5.39
C SER A 102 15.16 -2.37 6.06
N ALA A 103 15.04 -3.51 6.75
CA ALA A 103 16.19 -4.21 7.35
C ALA A 103 17.27 -4.61 6.35
N LYS A 104 16.89 -4.78 5.07
CA LYS A 104 17.81 -5.09 3.96
C LYS A 104 18.39 -3.85 3.29
N GLY A 105 18.24 -2.65 3.88
CA GLY A 105 18.75 -1.39 3.34
C GLY A 105 17.95 -0.85 2.13
N ARG A 106 16.79 -1.42 1.82
CA ARG A 106 15.95 -0.96 0.70
C ARG A 106 15.05 0.20 1.13
N PRO A 107 15.00 1.30 0.37
CA PRO A 107 14.10 2.41 0.68
C PRO A 107 12.65 2.01 0.41
N ILE A 108 11.77 2.26 1.38
CA ILE A 108 10.32 2.11 1.24
C ILE A 108 9.77 3.46 0.84
N LYS A 109 9.18 3.52 -0.35
CA LYS A 109 8.65 4.73 -0.98
C LYS A 109 7.22 4.49 -1.48
N PRO A 110 6.38 5.55 -1.61
CA PRO A 110 5.11 5.43 -2.30
C PRO A 110 5.35 5.07 -3.77
N LYS A 111 4.61 4.10 -4.27
CA LYS A 111 4.65 3.64 -5.68
C LYS A 111 3.53 4.25 -6.51
N THR A 112 2.53 4.86 -5.88
CA THR A 112 1.41 5.55 -6.52
C THR A 112 1.16 6.88 -5.84
N ILE A 113 0.46 7.77 -6.53
CA ILE A 113 0.08 9.07 -5.96
C ILE A 113 -0.87 8.88 -4.78
N GLY A 114 -1.82 7.92 -4.88
CA GLY A 114 -2.68 7.59 -3.76
C GLY A 114 -1.92 7.13 -2.53
N GLN A 115 -0.86 6.32 -2.71
CA GLN A 115 0.01 5.94 -1.60
C GLN A 115 0.74 7.16 -0.99
N LYS A 116 1.22 8.09 -1.82
CA LYS A 116 1.86 9.31 -1.33
C LYS A 116 0.91 10.19 -0.53
N GLU A 117 -0.30 10.42 -1.03
CA GLU A 117 -1.32 11.21 -0.34
C GLU A 117 -1.80 10.52 0.96
N TYR A 118 -1.89 9.19 0.95
CA TYR A 118 -2.17 8.42 2.18
C TYR A 118 -1.09 8.60 3.24
N ILE A 119 0.18 8.48 2.85
CA ILE A 119 1.31 8.72 3.77
C ILE A 119 1.26 10.15 4.33
N LYS A 120 1.02 11.17 3.49
CA LYS A 120 0.84 12.54 3.95
C LYS A 120 -0.30 12.66 4.98
N SER A 121 -1.42 11.99 4.73
CA SER A 121 -2.55 11.96 5.66
C SER A 121 -2.18 11.32 6.99
N VAL A 122 -1.45 10.20 6.97
CA VAL A 122 -0.95 9.51 8.17
C VAL A 122 0.02 10.39 8.96
N LEU A 123 0.93 11.08 8.28
CA LEU A 123 1.91 11.94 8.97
C LEU A 123 1.26 13.19 9.57
N LYS A 124 0.27 13.76 8.90
CA LYS A 124 -0.36 15.02 9.30
C LYS A 124 -1.38 14.87 10.42
N ASN A 125 -2.17 13.80 10.43
CA ASN A 125 -3.33 13.68 11.34
C ASN A 125 -3.04 12.69 12.48
N THR A 126 -3.71 12.89 13.61
CA THR A 126 -3.65 11.96 14.75
C THR A 126 -4.36 10.65 14.44
N VAL A 127 -5.50 10.69 13.76
CA VAL A 127 -6.23 9.48 13.32
C VAL A 127 -6.36 9.47 11.81
N THR A 128 -5.97 8.37 11.19
CA THR A 128 -6.14 8.17 9.74
C THR A 128 -6.86 6.86 9.45
N ILE A 129 -7.94 6.91 8.69
CA ILE A 129 -8.70 5.76 8.23
C ILE A 129 -8.42 5.55 6.74
N GLY A 130 -7.65 4.53 6.41
CA GLY A 130 -7.29 4.14 5.04
C GLY A 130 -8.19 3.04 4.52
N VAL A 131 -9.07 3.34 3.57
CA VAL A 131 -10.03 2.41 2.99
C VAL A 131 -9.73 2.16 1.53
N GLY A 132 -9.82 0.93 1.07
CA GLY A 132 -9.71 0.60 -0.35
C GLY A 132 -9.33 -0.84 -0.64
N PRO A 133 -9.18 -1.20 -1.93
CA PRO A 133 -8.95 -2.57 -2.36
C PRO A 133 -7.70 -3.20 -1.74
N ALA A 134 -7.70 -4.52 -1.65
CA ALA A 134 -6.52 -5.27 -1.24
C ALA A 134 -5.38 -5.05 -2.25
N GLY A 135 -4.12 -5.00 -1.78
CA GLY A 135 -2.93 -4.77 -2.62
C GLY A 135 -2.58 -3.30 -2.87
N THR A 136 -3.29 -2.34 -2.26
CA THR A 136 -2.93 -0.91 -2.32
C THR A 136 -1.83 -0.51 -1.32
N GLY A 137 -1.34 -1.45 -0.50
CA GLY A 137 -0.25 -1.21 0.45
C GLY A 137 -0.65 -0.51 1.75
N LYS A 138 -1.95 -0.37 2.05
CA LYS A 138 -2.47 0.33 3.23
C LYS A 138 -1.74 -0.01 4.53
N THR A 139 -1.77 -1.29 4.88
CA THR A 139 -1.19 -1.81 6.13
C THR A 139 0.33 -1.73 6.11
N TYR A 140 0.96 -2.11 4.99
CA TYR A 140 2.41 -2.07 4.84
C TYR A 140 2.97 -0.66 5.01
N LEU A 141 2.34 0.35 4.40
CA LEU A 141 2.76 1.75 4.52
C LEU A 141 2.46 2.32 5.91
N ALA A 142 1.36 1.90 6.56
CA ALA A 142 1.08 2.27 7.95
C ALA A 142 2.16 1.72 8.90
N VAL A 143 2.58 0.45 8.72
CA VAL A 143 3.67 -0.14 9.51
C VAL A 143 5.00 0.56 9.24
N ALA A 144 5.30 0.93 7.98
CA ALA A 144 6.50 1.69 7.65
C ALA A 144 6.51 3.07 8.33
N ALA A 145 5.38 3.77 8.34
CA ALA A 145 5.25 5.04 9.05
C ALA A 145 5.42 4.87 10.57
N ALA A 146 4.87 3.79 11.14
CA ALA A 146 5.03 3.48 12.56
C ALA A 146 6.48 3.19 12.94
N VAL A 147 7.18 2.38 12.14
CA VAL A 147 8.60 2.08 12.35
C VAL A 147 9.46 3.34 12.24
N GLN A 148 9.17 4.22 11.28
CA GLN A 148 9.89 5.48 11.14
C GLN A 148 9.63 6.40 12.34
N ALA A 149 8.37 6.59 12.75
CA ALA A 149 8.02 7.39 13.94
C ALA A 149 8.67 6.86 15.22
N PHE A 150 8.79 5.54 15.35
CA PHE A 150 9.48 4.89 16.47
C PHE A 150 11.00 5.12 16.42
N ARG A 151 11.64 5.00 15.24
CA ARG A 151 13.07 5.30 15.05
C ARG A 151 13.39 6.76 15.35
N ASP A 152 12.50 7.67 14.97
CA ASP A 152 12.61 9.12 15.21
C ASP A 152 12.23 9.52 16.64
N LYS A 153 11.89 8.54 17.50
CA LYS A 153 11.47 8.74 18.90
C LYS A 153 10.24 9.66 19.06
N GLN A 154 9.40 9.72 18.05
CA GLN A 154 8.11 10.40 18.10
C GLN A 154 7.10 9.62 18.94
N VAL A 155 7.27 8.30 19.01
CA VAL A 155 6.49 7.38 19.84
C VAL A 155 7.42 6.39 20.53
N ASN A 156 6.99 5.83 21.65
CA ASN A 156 7.75 4.86 22.44
C ASN A 156 7.34 3.42 22.15
N ARG A 157 6.18 3.22 21.53
CA ARG A 157 5.64 1.88 21.23
C ARG A 157 4.94 1.82 19.87
N ILE A 158 4.94 0.64 19.29
CA ILE A 158 4.14 0.28 18.12
C ILE A 158 3.17 -0.81 18.55
N ILE A 159 1.87 -0.57 18.35
CA ILE A 159 0.81 -1.51 18.70
C ILE A 159 0.05 -1.88 17.45
N LEU A 160 0.13 -3.13 17.05
CA LEU A 160 -0.57 -3.67 15.89
C LEU A 160 -1.69 -4.59 16.37
N THR A 161 -2.88 -4.37 15.84
CA THR A 161 -4.03 -5.17 16.21
C THR A 161 -4.90 -5.51 15.00
N ARG A 162 -5.59 -6.62 15.11
CA ARG A 162 -6.50 -7.11 14.08
C ARG A 162 -7.71 -7.77 14.75
N PRO A 163 -8.94 -7.61 14.22
CA PRO A 163 -10.06 -8.39 14.71
C PRO A 163 -9.79 -9.87 14.42
N ALA A 164 -9.99 -10.70 15.43
CA ALA A 164 -10.03 -12.14 15.25
C ALA A 164 -11.37 -12.49 14.61
N VAL A 165 -11.39 -12.72 13.30
CA VAL A 165 -12.59 -13.16 12.57
C VAL A 165 -12.44 -14.62 12.25
N GLU A 166 -13.46 -15.38 12.60
CA GLU A 166 -13.60 -16.75 12.14
C GLU A 166 -14.07 -16.72 10.68
N ALA A 167 -13.16 -16.85 9.72
CA ALA A 167 -13.53 -17.08 8.32
C ALA A 167 -14.12 -18.48 8.16
N GLY A 168 -15.37 -18.66 8.61
CA GLY A 168 -16.07 -19.95 8.53
C GLY A 168 -15.60 -21.04 9.52
N GLU A 169 -14.47 -20.86 10.19
CA GLU A 169 -13.95 -21.77 11.23
C GLU A 169 -14.16 -21.15 12.60
N ARG A 170 -14.88 -21.84 13.46
CA ARG A 170 -15.03 -21.41 14.86
C ARG A 170 -13.70 -21.60 15.57
N LEU A 171 -13.12 -20.53 16.14
CA LEU A 171 -11.89 -20.54 16.96
C LEU A 171 -11.89 -21.67 18.02
N GLY A 172 -13.06 -22.15 18.41
CA GLY A 172 -13.25 -23.27 19.32
C GLY A 172 -12.74 -24.64 18.82
N PHE A 173 -12.55 -24.82 17.51
CA PHE A 173 -12.09 -26.10 16.93
C PHE A 173 -10.58 -26.23 16.75
N LEU A 174 -9.82 -25.14 16.87
CA LEU A 174 -8.36 -25.21 16.77
C LEU A 174 -7.76 -25.67 18.11
N PRO A 175 -6.83 -26.64 18.14
CA PRO A 175 -6.11 -27.02 19.35
C PRO A 175 -5.15 -25.90 19.79
N GLY A 176 -4.97 -25.73 21.10
CA GLY A 176 -4.06 -24.75 21.69
C GLY A 176 -4.76 -23.65 22.49
N ASP A 177 -3.95 -22.76 23.08
CA ASP A 177 -4.41 -21.58 23.78
C ASP A 177 -4.96 -20.51 22.80
N LEU A 178 -5.63 -19.50 23.33
CA LEU A 178 -6.26 -18.45 22.51
C LEU A 178 -5.21 -17.70 21.65
N GLN A 179 -3.99 -17.57 22.15
CA GLN A 179 -2.92 -16.84 21.46
C GLN A 179 -2.42 -17.62 20.25
N SER A 180 -2.18 -18.92 20.38
CA SER A 180 -1.77 -19.79 19.27
C SER A 180 -2.85 -19.91 18.17
N LYS A 181 -4.12 -19.79 18.54
CA LYS A 181 -5.25 -19.79 17.59
C LYS A 181 -5.35 -18.49 16.78
N VAL A 182 -4.95 -17.36 17.34
CA VAL A 182 -5.04 -16.05 16.71
C VAL A 182 -3.78 -15.69 15.92
N ASP A 183 -2.63 -16.29 16.27
CA ASP A 183 -1.34 -16.02 15.67
C ASP A 183 -1.30 -16.11 14.13
N PRO A 184 -1.94 -17.09 13.45
CA PRO A 184 -2.00 -17.15 12.00
C PRO A 184 -2.63 -15.90 11.34
N TYR A 185 -3.60 -15.28 12.00
CA TYR A 185 -4.27 -14.07 11.50
C TYR A 185 -3.41 -12.82 11.64
N LEU A 186 -2.41 -12.85 12.53
CA LEU A 186 -1.48 -11.75 12.76
C LEU A 186 -0.23 -11.82 11.88
N ARG A 187 0.01 -12.94 11.18
CA ARG A 187 1.19 -13.15 10.33
C ARG A 187 1.49 -12.02 9.36
N PRO A 188 0.53 -11.45 8.61
CA PRO A 188 0.83 -10.34 7.70
C PRO A 188 1.42 -9.10 8.40
N LEU A 189 1.09 -8.89 9.68
CA LEU A 189 1.65 -7.81 10.48
C LEU A 189 3.09 -8.12 10.90
N TYR A 190 3.37 -9.37 11.28
CA TYR A 190 4.73 -9.82 11.56
C TYR A 190 5.62 -9.72 10.32
N ASP A 191 5.14 -10.14 9.14
CA ASP A 191 5.90 -10.09 7.90
C ASP A 191 6.31 -8.65 7.55
N ALA A 192 5.40 -7.68 7.72
CA ALA A 192 5.69 -6.28 7.52
C ALA A 192 6.75 -5.76 8.51
N LEU A 193 6.64 -6.11 9.80
CA LEU A 193 7.62 -5.72 10.82
C LEU A 193 8.99 -6.36 10.56
N PHE A 194 9.02 -7.63 10.15
CA PHE A 194 10.28 -8.32 9.83
C PHE A 194 10.98 -7.73 8.61
N ASP A 195 10.25 -7.33 7.58
CA ASP A 195 10.83 -6.65 6.43
C ASP A 195 11.49 -5.32 6.83
N MET A 196 10.89 -4.58 7.76
CA MET A 196 11.36 -3.26 8.17
C MET A 196 12.42 -3.27 9.25
N LEU A 197 12.35 -4.19 10.20
CA LEU A 197 13.22 -4.24 11.39
C LEU A 197 14.25 -5.38 11.34
N GLY A 198 13.96 -6.45 10.61
CA GLY A 198 14.66 -7.72 10.73
C GLY A 198 14.19 -8.51 11.96
N ALA A 199 14.37 -9.82 11.93
CA ALA A 199 13.87 -10.72 12.96
C ALA A 199 14.47 -10.46 14.35
N GLU A 200 15.78 -10.28 14.42
CA GLU A 200 16.49 -10.04 15.70
C GLU A 200 16.07 -8.75 16.38
N THR A 201 16.00 -7.65 15.60
CA THR A 201 15.61 -6.34 16.14
C THR A 201 14.13 -6.35 16.58
N TYR A 202 13.26 -6.98 15.78
CA TYR A 202 11.86 -7.17 16.15
C TYR A 202 11.73 -7.92 17.47
N GLN A 203 12.42 -9.08 17.62
CA GLN A 203 12.36 -9.89 18.84
C GLN A 203 12.80 -9.08 20.08
N LYS A 204 13.89 -8.33 19.97
CA LYS A 204 14.38 -7.46 21.02
C LYS A 204 13.36 -6.39 21.46
N TYR A 205 12.63 -5.78 20.50
CA TYR A 205 11.61 -4.78 20.81
C TYR A 205 10.33 -5.41 21.37
N LEU A 206 9.99 -6.61 20.93
CA LEU A 206 8.87 -7.39 21.49
C LEU A 206 9.12 -7.71 22.97
N GLU A 207 10.30 -8.23 23.32
CA GLU A 207 10.71 -8.57 24.69
C GLU A 207 10.73 -7.35 25.61
N ARG A 208 11.07 -6.17 25.09
CA ARG A 208 11.06 -4.90 25.81
C ARG A 208 9.68 -4.25 25.93
N GLY A 209 8.66 -4.81 25.28
CA GLY A 209 7.32 -4.22 25.24
C GLY A 209 7.21 -2.95 24.37
N ASN A 210 8.23 -2.65 23.53
CA ASN A 210 8.15 -1.54 22.57
C ASN A 210 7.27 -1.89 21.36
N ILE A 211 7.17 -3.15 21.01
CA ILE A 211 6.28 -3.65 19.95
C ILE A 211 5.32 -4.64 20.57
N GLU A 212 4.05 -4.47 20.24
CA GLU A 212 2.98 -5.37 20.63
C GLU A 212 2.14 -5.73 19.40
N VAL A 213 1.91 -7.02 19.20
CA VAL A 213 0.99 -7.52 18.17
C VAL A 213 -0.03 -8.39 18.88
N ALA A 214 -1.29 -7.96 18.89
CA ALA A 214 -2.32 -8.58 19.70
C ALA A 214 -3.71 -8.51 19.03
N PRO A 215 -4.62 -9.43 19.36
CA PRO A 215 -6.02 -9.36 18.94
C PRO A 215 -6.70 -8.08 19.46
N LEU A 216 -7.65 -7.56 18.67
CA LEU A 216 -8.40 -6.35 19.01
C LEU A 216 -9.06 -6.41 20.42
N ALA A 217 -9.50 -7.58 20.84
CA ALA A 217 -10.13 -7.77 22.14
C ALA A 217 -9.20 -7.37 23.33
N TYR A 218 -7.87 -7.47 23.15
CA TYR A 218 -6.88 -7.12 24.18
C TYR A 218 -6.68 -5.61 24.35
N MET A 219 -7.30 -4.81 23.51
CA MET A 219 -7.26 -3.34 23.63
C MET A 219 -8.28 -2.81 24.65
N ARG A 220 -9.24 -3.65 25.07
CA ARG A 220 -10.32 -3.22 25.96
C ARG A 220 -9.78 -2.76 27.32
N GLY A 221 -10.27 -1.60 27.82
CA GLY A 221 -9.90 -1.06 29.14
C GLY A 221 -8.53 -0.41 29.20
N ARG A 222 -7.84 -0.27 28.08
CA ARG A 222 -6.50 0.33 28.00
C ARG A 222 -6.59 1.80 27.56
N THR A 223 -5.58 2.58 27.94
CA THR A 223 -5.23 3.86 27.31
C THR A 223 -3.84 3.72 26.71
N LEU A 224 -3.68 4.05 25.45
CA LEU A 224 -2.46 3.77 24.67
C LEU A 224 -1.74 5.10 24.43
N ASP A 225 -0.93 5.51 25.42
CA ASP A 225 -0.12 6.72 25.33
C ASP A 225 1.21 6.46 24.61
N ASP A 226 1.82 7.53 24.05
CA ASP A 226 3.11 7.52 23.37
C ASP A 226 3.27 6.40 22.35
N SER A 227 2.21 6.11 21.62
CA SER A 227 2.11 4.90 20.82
C SER A 227 1.68 5.19 19.37
N PHE A 228 2.25 4.45 18.42
CA PHE A 228 1.71 4.34 17.06
C PHE A 228 0.86 3.07 16.98
N ILE A 229 -0.45 3.25 16.78
CA ILE A 229 -1.43 2.19 16.91
C ILE A 229 -2.03 1.88 15.54
N ILE A 230 -2.04 0.62 15.12
CA ILE A 230 -2.60 0.20 13.83
C ILE A 230 -3.68 -0.86 14.06
N LEU A 231 -4.88 -0.61 13.53
CA LEU A 231 -5.93 -1.61 13.38
C LEU A 231 -6.04 -2.02 11.92
N ASP A 232 -5.68 -3.26 11.63
CA ASP A 232 -5.80 -3.84 10.30
C ASP A 232 -7.08 -4.67 10.15
N GLU A 233 -7.55 -4.84 8.89
CA GLU A 233 -8.80 -5.55 8.55
C GLU A 233 -10.03 -5.05 9.31
N ALA A 234 -10.07 -3.74 9.52
CA ALA A 234 -11.06 -3.07 10.35
C ALA A 234 -12.51 -3.21 9.83
N GLN A 235 -12.72 -3.59 8.56
CA GLN A 235 -14.04 -3.89 8.03
C GLN A 235 -14.73 -5.05 8.76
N ASN A 236 -13.92 -5.92 9.40
CA ASN A 236 -14.36 -7.06 10.18
C ASN A 236 -14.59 -6.75 11.66
N THR A 237 -14.69 -5.48 12.04
CA THR A 237 -15.14 -5.04 13.36
C THR A 237 -16.63 -4.73 13.36
N THR A 238 -17.28 -4.91 14.50
CA THR A 238 -18.60 -4.32 14.75
C THR A 238 -18.49 -2.84 15.12
N GLY A 239 -19.59 -2.07 15.07
CA GLY A 239 -19.60 -0.67 15.51
C GLY A 239 -19.13 -0.47 16.95
N GLU A 240 -19.50 -1.41 17.85
CA GLU A 240 -19.07 -1.40 19.26
C GLU A 240 -17.57 -1.65 19.40
N GLN A 241 -17.01 -2.60 18.65
CA GLN A 241 -15.58 -2.88 18.63
C GLN A 241 -14.79 -1.70 18.07
N MET A 242 -15.25 -1.10 16.99
CA MET A 242 -14.62 0.10 16.41
C MET A 242 -14.63 1.27 17.38
N LYS A 243 -15.76 1.57 18.02
CA LYS A 243 -15.87 2.61 19.05
C LYS A 243 -14.95 2.30 20.23
N MET A 244 -14.96 1.05 20.71
CA MET A 244 -14.06 0.60 21.79
C MET A 244 -12.61 0.86 21.42
N PHE A 245 -12.17 0.54 20.21
CA PHE A 245 -10.80 0.74 19.76
C PHE A 245 -10.42 2.21 19.62
N LEU A 246 -11.23 3.02 18.94
CA LEU A 246 -10.98 4.45 18.75
C LEU A 246 -10.82 5.21 20.06
N THR A 247 -11.55 4.78 21.11
CA THR A 247 -11.46 5.37 22.44
C THR A 247 -10.26 4.89 23.27
N ARG A 248 -9.35 4.10 22.70
CA ARG A 248 -8.05 3.72 23.31
C ARG A 248 -6.95 4.73 23.04
N LEU A 249 -7.18 5.67 22.13
CA LEU A 249 -6.21 6.71 21.80
C LEU A 249 -5.81 7.48 23.06
N GLY A 250 -4.53 7.47 23.38
CA GLY A 250 -3.94 8.21 24.49
C GLY A 250 -3.15 9.45 24.02
N PHE A 251 -2.49 10.11 24.97
CA PHE A 251 -1.68 11.29 24.65
C PHE A 251 -0.43 10.92 23.84
N ASN A 252 0.03 11.83 22.98
CA ASN A 252 1.20 11.67 22.11
C ASN A 252 1.13 10.44 21.21
N SER A 253 -0.08 10.01 20.87
CA SER A 253 -0.30 8.79 20.11
C SER A 253 -0.87 9.09 18.74
N LYS A 254 -0.62 8.19 17.80
CA LYS A 254 -1.13 8.22 16.44
C LYS A 254 -1.84 6.90 16.15
N MET A 255 -2.98 6.98 15.46
CA MET A 255 -3.80 5.81 15.17
C MET A 255 -4.09 5.71 13.67
N VAL A 256 -3.82 4.54 13.10
CA VAL A 256 -4.14 4.25 11.70
C VAL A 256 -5.05 3.04 11.63
N ILE A 257 -6.16 3.19 10.93
CA ILE A 257 -7.15 2.14 10.70
C ILE A 257 -7.13 1.78 9.22
N THR A 258 -6.92 0.51 8.90
CA THR A 258 -6.90 0.02 7.52
C THR A 258 -7.99 -1.00 7.28
N GLY A 259 -8.56 -1.01 6.08
CA GLY A 259 -9.55 -2.01 5.72
C GLY A 259 -10.07 -1.92 4.30
N ASP A 260 -10.78 -2.97 3.90
CA ASP A 260 -11.44 -3.09 2.61
C ASP A 260 -12.95 -3.33 2.81
N VAL A 261 -13.75 -2.31 2.52
CA VAL A 261 -15.21 -2.38 2.72
C VAL A 261 -15.94 -3.34 1.78
N THR A 262 -15.22 -3.95 0.83
CA THR A 262 -15.74 -4.98 -0.09
C THR A 262 -15.54 -6.40 0.45
N GLN A 263 -14.59 -6.59 1.39
CA GLN A 263 -14.20 -7.88 1.97
C GLN A 263 -14.67 -7.97 3.44
N ILE A 264 -15.97 -8.04 3.64
CA ILE A 264 -16.56 -8.12 4.98
C ILE A 264 -16.93 -9.56 5.28
N ASP A 265 -16.28 -10.15 6.28
CA ASP A 265 -16.48 -11.53 6.75
C ASP A 265 -17.22 -11.60 8.08
N LEU A 266 -17.97 -10.55 8.42
CA LEU A 266 -18.81 -10.54 9.63
C LEU A 266 -19.98 -11.50 9.51
N PRO A 267 -20.41 -12.14 10.62
CA PRO A 267 -21.61 -12.96 10.64
C PRO A 267 -22.85 -12.20 10.15
N ASP A 268 -23.82 -12.95 9.62
CA ASP A 268 -25.06 -12.39 9.10
C ASP A 268 -25.76 -11.46 10.10
N GLY A 269 -26.27 -10.35 9.61
CA GLY A 269 -26.96 -9.33 10.39
C GLY A 269 -26.05 -8.32 11.11
N LYS A 270 -24.72 -8.52 11.15
CA LYS A 270 -23.79 -7.54 11.74
C LYS A 270 -23.30 -6.54 10.71
N ARG A 271 -23.28 -5.25 11.11
CA ARG A 271 -22.80 -4.15 10.26
C ARG A 271 -21.32 -3.88 10.54
N SER A 272 -20.57 -3.59 9.47
CA SER A 272 -19.16 -3.23 9.58
C SER A 272 -18.96 -1.91 10.32
N GLY A 273 -18.19 -1.97 11.41
CA GLY A 273 -17.80 -0.79 12.20
C GLY A 273 -16.94 0.18 11.40
N LEU A 274 -16.13 -0.31 10.44
CA LEU A 274 -15.37 0.55 9.54
C LEU A 274 -16.30 1.40 8.66
N LYS A 275 -17.32 0.80 8.04
CA LYS A 275 -18.32 1.56 7.23
C LYS A 275 -19.02 2.62 8.07
N GLU A 276 -19.36 2.29 9.29
CA GLU A 276 -20.01 3.20 10.23
C GLU A 276 -19.07 4.33 10.65
N ALA A 277 -17.82 4.03 11.04
CA ALA A 277 -16.82 5.02 11.44
C ALA A 277 -16.52 6.02 10.31
N VAL A 278 -16.35 5.54 9.07
CA VAL A 278 -16.14 6.40 7.89
C VAL A 278 -17.31 7.39 7.70
N ARG A 279 -18.54 6.99 8.00
CA ARG A 279 -19.70 7.85 7.90
C ARG A 279 -19.79 8.86 9.05
N ILE A 280 -19.58 8.40 10.29
CA ILE A 280 -19.79 9.21 11.51
C ILE A 280 -18.65 10.21 11.72
N LEU A 281 -17.40 9.81 11.45
CA LEU A 281 -16.22 10.62 11.74
C LEU A 281 -15.84 11.58 10.60
N LYS A 282 -16.63 11.62 9.54
CA LYS A 282 -16.41 12.58 8.45
C LYS A 282 -16.57 14.01 8.96
N GLY A 283 -15.52 14.83 8.82
CA GLY A 283 -15.49 16.23 9.23
C GLY A 283 -15.13 16.46 10.70
N VAL A 284 -14.71 15.42 11.42
CA VAL A 284 -14.07 15.58 12.73
C VAL A 284 -12.64 16.05 12.52
N ASP A 285 -12.24 17.13 13.19
CA ASP A 285 -10.91 17.69 13.08
C ASP A 285 -9.84 16.65 13.51
N ASP A 286 -8.69 16.65 12.83
CA ASP A 286 -7.55 15.77 13.05
C ASP A 286 -7.84 14.27 12.79
N ILE A 287 -8.98 13.98 12.13
CA ILE A 287 -9.31 12.66 11.59
C ILE A 287 -9.34 12.72 10.06
N ALA A 288 -8.41 12.02 9.41
CA ALA A 288 -8.39 11.87 7.97
C ALA A 288 -9.05 10.57 7.52
N ILE A 289 -9.89 10.64 6.49
CA ILE A 289 -10.45 9.46 5.81
C ILE A 289 -9.91 9.44 4.40
N PHE A 290 -9.00 8.50 4.12
CA PHE A 290 -8.38 8.33 2.82
C PHE A 290 -8.99 7.14 2.07
N ARG A 291 -9.26 7.32 0.77
CA ARG A 291 -9.81 6.26 -0.09
C ARG A 291 -8.85 5.95 -1.23
N PHE A 292 -8.35 4.73 -1.21
CA PHE A 292 -7.61 4.16 -2.34
C PHE A 292 -8.56 3.73 -3.45
N THR A 293 -8.04 3.70 -4.66
CA THR A 293 -8.73 3.25 -5.86
C THR A 293 -8.03 2.04 -6.47
N GLU A 294 -8.64 1.41 -7.47
CA GLU A 294 -8.02 0.32 -8.25
C GLU A 294 -6.68 0.75 -8.91
N LYS A 295 -6.49 2.04 -9.17
CA LYS A 295 -5.24 2.59 -9.74
C LYS A 295 -4.07 2.50 -8.77
N ASP A 296 -4.34 2.35 -7.48
CA ASP A 296 -3.34 2.26 -6.42
C ASP A 296 -2.95 0.80 -6.10
N VAL A 297 -3.54 -0.17 -6.79
CA VAL A 297 -3.24 -1.59 -6.59
C VAL A 297 -1.86 -1.93 -7.15
N VAL A 298 -0.96 -2.33 -6.27
CA VAL A 298 0.41 -2.75 -6.59
C VAL A 298 0.52 -4.25 -6.39
N ARG A 299 0.24 -5.01 -7.45
CA ARG A 299 0.26 -6.48 -7.46
C ARG A 299 0.90 -7.01 -8.73
N HIS A 300 1.43 -8.23 -8.65
CA HIS A 300 1.88 -8.96 -9.84
C HIS A 300 0.74 -9.09 -10.86
N LYS A 301 1.05 -8.88 -12.16
CA LYS A 301 0.04 -8.91 -13.23
C LYS A 301 -0.82 -10.17 -13.21
N LEU A 302 -0.19 -11.34 -13.11
CA LEU A 302 -0.91 -12.61 -13.09
C LEU A 302 -1.94 -12.67 -11.96
N VAL A 303 -1.64 -12.09 -10.78
CA VAL A 303 -2.60 -12.03 -9.66
C VAL A 303 -3.78 -11.13 -10.00
N GLN A 304 -3.54 -9.99 -10.66
CA GLN A 304 -4.61 -9.12 -11.15
C GLN A 304 -5.49 -9.83 -12.19
N ASP A 305 -4.87 -10.56 -13.11
CA ASP A 305 -5.60 -11.30 -14.16
C ASP A 305 -6.42 -12.45 -13.57
N ILE A 306 -5.89 -13.15 -12.55
CA ILE A 306 -6.64 -14.18 -11.79
C ILE A 306 -7.87 -13.56 -11.14
N ILE A 307 -7.72 -12.44 -10.41
CA ILE A 307 -8.84 -11.77 -9.74
C ILE A 307 -9.92 -11.37 -10.76
N ARG A 308 -9.53 -10.74 -11.87
CA ARG A 308 -10.46 -10.36 -12.95
C ARG A 308 -11.18 -11.55 -13.58
N ALA A 309 -10.51 -12.70 -13.69
CA ALA A 309 -11.12 -13.91 -14.20
C ALA A 309 -12.22 -14.43 -13.27
N TYR A 310 -11.95 -14.48 -11.95
CA TYR A 310 -12.94 -14.89 -10.96
C TYR A 310 -14.12 -13.91 -10.86
N GLU A 311 -13.88 -12.60 -10.90
CA GLU A 311 -14.95 -11.59 -10.91
C GLU A 311 -15.86 -11.72 -12.13
N ARG A 312 -15.29 -11.97 -13.33
CA ARG A 312 -16.07 -12.22 -14.55
C ARG A 312 -16.95 -13.48 -14.41
N ALA A 313 -16.40 -14.56 -13.89
CA ALA A 313 -17.15 -15.79 -13.66
C ALA A 313 -18.30 -15.58 -12.64
N SER A 314 -18.05 -14.85 -11.57
CA SER A 314 -19.06 -14.53 -10.53
C SER A 314 -20.19 -13.62 -11.06
N ARG A 315 -19.89 -12.72 -12.01
CA ARG A 315 -20.91 -11.88 -12.68
C ARG A 315 -21.74 -12.66 -13.68
N ALA A 316 -21.15 -13.65 -14.35
CA ALA A 316 -21.85 -14.51 -15.31
C ALA A 316 -22.78 -15.54 -14.62
N ALA A 317 -22.56 -15.83 -13.33
CA ALA A 317 -23.37 -16.75 -12.52
C ALA A 317 -24.55 -16.08 -11.78
N LYS A 318 -24.66 -14.74 -11.85
CA LYS A 318 -25.80 -13.93 -11.36
C LYS A 318 -26.69 -13.49 -12.51
#